data_359f0d39b571c031c981a80e798923fc
#
_entry.id   359f0d39b571c031c981a80e798923fc
#
_cell.length_a   1.000
_cell.length_b   1.000
_cell.length_c   1.000
_cell.angle_alpha   90.00
_cell.angle_beta   90.00
_cell.angle_gamma   90.00
#
_symmetry.space_group_name_H-M   'P 1'
#
loop_
_entity.id
_entity.type
_entity.pdbx_description
1 polymer ?
#
loop_
_entity_poly.entity_id
_entity_poly.type
_entity_poly.pdbx_seq_one_letter_code
_entity_poly.pdbx_strand_id
1 'polypeptide(L)' 'MVKRIKKSGFNRRVKRRMMQLGLTQVEIAGALGWSQGCLGHLITGRTKMVMADRIFPLADVLQCDPRWLALGD' A
#
# COMPACT_ATOMS: atom_id res chain seq x y z
N MET A 1 -4.56 1.56 23.22
CA MET A 1 -5.60 1.48 22.20
C MET A 1 -4.98 1.14 20.86
N VAL A 2 -5.43 0.09 20.24
CA VAL A 2 -4.87 -0.35 18.97
C VAL A 2 -5.47 0.47 17.83
N LYS A 3 -4.64 1.19 17.10
CA LYS A 3 -5.10 1.92 15.92
C LYS A 3 -5.28 0.94 14.76
N ARG A 4 -6.47 0.93 14.20
CA ARG A 4 -6.75 0.15 13.01
C ARG A 4 -6.38 0.94 11.77
N ILE A 5 -5.84 0.26 10.77
CA ILE A 5 -5.56 0.89 9.50
C ILE A 5 -6.88 1.10 8.78
N LYS A 6 -7.23 2.36 8.54
CA LYS A 6 -8.47 2.69 7.84
C LYS A 6 -8.29 2.42 6.36
N LYS A 7 -9.14 1.57 5.80
CA LYS A 7 -9.05 1.15 4.40
C LYS A 7 -8.99 2.34 3.45
N SER A 8 -9.91 3.28 3.59
CA SER A 8 -10.00 4.41 2.67
C SER A 8 -8.75 5.26 2.72
N GLY A 9 -8.23 5.52 3.92
CA GLY A 9 -7.01 6.30 4.08
C GLY A 9 -5.80 5.61 3.49
N PHE A 10 -5.65 4.32 3.75
CA PHE A 10 -4.55 3.54 3.23
C PHE A 10 -4.59 3.50 1.70
N ASN A 11 -5.74 3.20 1.13
CA ASN A 11 -5.91 3.11 -0.32
C ASN A 11 -5.59 4.44 -1.00
N ARG A 12 -6.06 5.55 -0.43
CA ARG A 12 -5.79 6.88 -0.97
C ARG A 12 -4.29 7.17 -0.98
N ARG A 13 -3.63 6.86 0.12
CA ARG A 13 -2.19 7.13 0.24
C ARG A 13 -1.39 6.32 -0.75
N VAL A 14 -1.73 5.04 -0.93
CA VAL A 14 -1.07 4.21 -1.93
C VAL A 14 -1.26 4.79 -3.33
N LYS A 15 -2.49 5.10 -3.69
CA LYS A 15 -2.80 5.65 -5.01
C LYS A 15 -2.11 6.99 -5.23
N ARG A 16 -2.09 7.84 -4.22
CA ARG A 16 -1.43 9.14 -4.32
C ARG A 16 0.06 8.99 -4.63
N ARG A 17 0.73 8.10 -3.90
CA ARG A 17 2.16 7.88 -4.15
C ARG A 17 2.42 7.27 -5.51
N MET A 18 1.56 6.35 -5.93
CA MET A 18 1.67 5.79 -7.27
C MET A 18 1.62 6.87 -8.34
N MET A 19 0.67 7.80 -8.20
CA MET A 19 0.53 8.91 -9.14
C MET A 19 1.74 9.84 -9.09
N GLN A 20 2.21 10.17 -7.89
CA GLN A 20 3.37 11.05 -7.72
C GLN A 20 4.63 10.47 -8.34
N LEU A 21 4.80 9.17 -8.28
CA LEU A 21 5.97 8.48 -8.80
C LEU A 21 5.78 7.98 -10.24
N GLY A 22 4.58 8.08 -10.76
CA GLY A 22 4.27 7.57 -12.10
C GLY A 22 4.33 6.06 -12.19
N LEU A 23 4.04 5.36 -11.09
CA LEU A 23 4.09 3.89 -11.04
C LEU A 23 2.71 3.28 -11.28
N THR A 24 2.68 2.14 -12.00
CA THR A 24 1.47 1.36 -12.19
C THR A 24 1.45 0.19 -11.21
N GLN A 25 0.27 -0.43 -11.07
CA GLN A 25 0.14 -1.63 -10.24
C GLN A 25 1.04 -2.76 -10.74
N VAL A 26 1.15 -2.89 -12.05
CA VAL A 26 2.00 -3.92 -12.66
C VAL A 26 3.45 -3.74 -12.24
N GLU A 27 3.93 -2.50 -12.30
CA GLU A 27 5.31 -2.18 -11.93
C GLU A 27 5.57 -2.47 -10.45
N ILE A 28 4.65 -2.09 -9.58
CA ILE A 28 4.79 -2.30 -8.14
C ILE A 28 4.76 -3.80 -7.82
N ALA A 29 3.79 -4.51 -8.38
CA ALA A 29 3.68 -5.95 -8.15
C ALA A 29 4.93 -6.68 -8.64
N GLY A 30 5.44 -6.28 -9.80
CA GLY A 30 6.67 -6.86 -10.34
C GLY A 30 7.87 -6.61 -9.44
N ALA A 31 8.01 -5.40 -8.93
CA ALA A 31 9.10 -5.03 -8.03
C ALA A 31 9.06 -5.81 -6.72
N LEU A 32 7.86 -6.10 -6.22
CA LEU A 32 7.67 -6.80 -4.95
C LEU A 32 7.58 -8.32 -5.12
N GLY A 33 7.46 -8.81 -6.34
CA GLY A 33 7.22 -10.22 -6.59
C GLY A 33 5.83 -10.67 -6.20
N TRP A 34 4.87 -9.76 -6.14
CA TRP A 34 3.48 -10.05 -5.80
C TRP A 34 2.64 -10.24 -7.06
N SER A 35 1.54 -11.00 -6.93
CA SER A 35 0.57 -11.07 -8.01
C SER A 35 -0.20 -9.75 -8.08
N GLN A 36 -0.70 -9.44 -9.29
CA GLN A 36 -1.53 -8.25 -9.48
C GLN A 36 -2.80 -8.33 -8.63
N GLY A 37 -3.37 -9.53 -8.48
CA GLY A 37 -4.54 -9.72 -7.65
C GLY A 37 -4.29 -9.39 -6.19
N CYS A 38 -3.14 -9.80 -5.67
CA CYS A 38 -2.75 -9.49 -4.29
C CYS A 38 -2.66 -7.99 -4.07
N LEU A 39 -1.95 -7.29 -4.95
CA LEU A 39 -1.81 -5.84 -4.85
C LEU A 39 -3.14 -5.14 -5.07
N GLY A 40 -3.92 -5.61 -6.03
CA GLY A 40 -5.24 -5.06 -6.31
C GLY A 40 -6.16 -5.12 -5.10
N HIS A 41 -6.14 -6.23 -4.38
CA HIS A 41 -6.95 -6.38 -3.16
C HIS A 41 -6.54 -5.39 -2.08
N LEU A 42 -5.24 -5.13 -1.95
CA LEU A 42 -4.74 -4.14 -1.00
C LEU A 42 -5.21 -2.73 -1.38
N ILE A 43 -5.12 -2.40 -2.66
CA ILE A 43 -5.44 -1.05 -3.14
C ILE A 43 -6.94 -0.80 -3.14
N THR A 44 -7.75 -1.80 -3.46
CA THR A 44 -9.21 -1.64 -3.51
C THR A 44 -9.87 -1.79 -2.14
N GLY A 45 -9.11 -2.21 -1.14
CA GLY A 45 -9.64 -2.35 0.22
C GLY A 45 -10.47 -3.60 0.44
N ARG A 46 -10.35 -4.59 -0.41
CA ARG A 46 -11.02 -5.88 -0.20
C ARG A 46 -10.43 -6.64 0.97
N THR A 47 -9.16 -6.38 1.27
CA THR A 47 -8.48 -6.97 2.42
C THR A 47 -8.87 -6.21 3.67
N LYS A 48 -9.38 -6.92 4.68
CA LYS A 48 -9.82 -6.28 5.92
C LYS A 48 -8.66 -5.74 6.73
N MET A 49 -7.53 -6.42 6.68
CA MET A 49 -6.33 -6.02 7.41
C MET A 49 -5.14 -6.09 6.47
N VAL A 50 -4.26 -5.11 6.59
CA VAL A 50 -2.99 -5.12 5.87
C VAL A 50 -1.92 -5.58 6.85
N MET A 51 -1.21 -6.64 6.48
CA MET A 51 -0.15 -7.19 7.32
C MET A 51 1.05 -6.25 7.32
N ALA A 52 1.66 -6.08 8.49
CA ALA A 52 2.82 -5.19 8.62
C ALA A 52 3.98 -5.60 7.71
N ASP A 53 4.17 -6.90 7.52
CA ASP A 53 5.23 -7.41 6.65
C ASP A 53 5.02 -7.04 5.18
N ARG A 54 3.80 -6.67 4.78
CA ARG A 54 3.52 -6.19 3.43
C ARG A 54 3.64 -4.67 3.32
N ILE A 55 3.38 -3.96 4.42
CA ILE A 55 3.46 -2.51 4.43
C ILE A 55 4.89 -2.03 4.22
N PHE A 56 5.86 -2.66 4.88
CA PHE A 56 7.25 -2.23 4.77
C PHE A 56 7.80 -2.35 3.34
N PRO A 57 7.67 -3.50 2.65
CA PRO A 57 8.12 -3.57 1.27
C PRO A 57 7.38 -2.61 0.34
N LEU A 58 6.07 -2.45 0.56
CA LEU A 58 5.27 -1.55 -0.26
C LEU A 58 5.72 -0.10 -0.07
N ALA A 59 5.95 0.32 1.16
CA ALA A 59 6.44 1.67 1.45
C ALA A 59 7.81 1.92 0.82
N ASP A 60 8.65 0.90 0.78
CA ASP A 60 9.96 0.96 0.15
C ASP A 60 9.84 1.28 -1.34
N VAL A 61 8.99 0.55 -2.04
CA VAL A 61 8.76 0.77 -3.47
C VAL A 61 8.12 2.12 -3.71
N LEU A 62 7.21 2.55 -2.84
CA LEU A 62 6.54 3.83 -2.94
C LEU A 62 7.39 4.99 -2.41
N GLN A 63 8.55 4.69 -1.89
CA GLN A 63 9.51 5.69 -1.38
C GLN A 63 8.86 6.61 -0.35
N CYS A 64 8.15 6.02 0.60
CA CYS A 64 7.48 6.77 1.65
C CYS A 64 7.64 6.08 3.00
N ASP A 65 7.29 6.82 4.06
CA ASP A 65 7.35 6.29 5.42
C ASP A 65 6.25 5.24 5.61
N PRO A 66 6.59 4.02 6.06
CA PRO A 66 5.57 3.00 6.29
C PRO A 66 4.54 3.42 7.33
N ARG A 67 4.90 4.23 8.32
CA ARG A 67 3.93 4.74 9.28
C ARG A 67 2.93 5.66 8.62
N TRP A 68 3.41 6.57 7.79
CA TRP A 68 2.52 7.45 7.05
C TRP A 68 1.60 6.64 6.14
N LEU A 69 2.16 5.64 5.46
CA LEU A 69 1.37 4.82 4.54
C LEU A 69 0.27 4.07 5.26
N ALA A 70 0.60 3.49 6.41
CA ALA A 70 -0.35 2.67 7.18
C ALA A 70 -1.33 3.51 7.99
N LEU A 71 -0.86 4.56 8.65
CA LEU A 71 -1.63 5.29 9.66
C LEU A 71 -1.95 6.73 9.27
N GLY A 72 -1.22 7.29 8.30
CA GLY A 72 -1.42 8.67 7.89
C GLY A 72 -0.72 9.69 8.78
N ASP A 73 0.22 9.26 9.58
CA ASP A 73 0.93 10.17 10.51
C ASP A 73 2.24 10.68 9.92
#